data_7ece05c481a359cb985b41ae4d56a6ea
#
_entry.id   7ece05c481a359cb985b41ae4d56a6ea
#
_cell.length_a   1.000
_cell.length_b   1.000
_cell.length_c   1.000
_cell.angle_alpha   90.00
_cell.angle_beta   90.00
_cell.angle_gamma   90.00
#
_symmetry.space_group_name_H-M   'P 1'
#
loop_
_entity.id
_entity.type
_entity.pdbx_description
1 polymer ?
#
loop_
_entity_poly.entity_id
_entity_poly.type
_entity_poly.pdbx_seq_one_letter_code
_entity_poly.pdbx_strand_id
1 'polypeptide(L)'
;MYLSIHCDYSGAPKGVMPLYVSGSGKKLAKCLEKTIKKDMGMKSRGVQKRTDLFELNGTDMTACILETGSIKGDLVTLRAHPDKYGKAIAKGVCSYLGVPFKDGKKKPSKEIYRVRKTWNNVTSQEGAFSDLTNAKKCADKYGYSVFNSKGKAVYRGKK
;
A
#
# COMPACT_ATOMS: atom_id res chain seq x y z
N MET A 1 7.80 -13.28 11.47
CA MET A 1 8.03 -13.07 10.03
C MET A 1 8.16 -11.59 9.76
N TYR A 2 9.19 -11.19 9.05
CA TYR A 2 9.43 -9.83 8.57
C TYR A 2 9.18 -9.78 7.06
N LEU A 3 8.40 -8.84 6.59
CA LEU A 3 8.17 -8.58 5.17
C LEU A 3 8.26 -7.07 4.93
N SER A 4 9.29 -6.64 4.23
CA SER A 4 9.46 -5.27 3.76
C SER A 4 8.92 -5.15 2.34
N ILE A 5 8.17 -4.08 2.06
CA ILE A 5 7.55 -3.87 0.75
C ILE A 5 8.14 -2.61 0.14
N HIS A 6 8.85 -2.79 -0.96
CA HIS A 6 9.54 -1.75 -1.69
C HIS A 6 9.05 -1.66 -3.14
N CYS A 7 9.43 -0.60 -3.80
CA CYS A 7 9.36 -0.47 -5.24
C CYS A 7 10.78 -0.18 -5.73
N ASP A 8 11.29 -1.00 -6.62
CA ASP A 8 12.67 -0.93 -7.10
C ASP A 8 12.93 0.36 -7.90
N TYR A 9 14.21 0.77 -8.00
CA TYR A 9 14.63 2.04 -8.61
C TYR A 9 14.15 2.19 -10.08
N SER A 10 14.20 3.40 -10.59
CA SER A 10 13.61 3.74 -11.89
C SER A 10 14.26 3.04 -13.09
N GLY A 11 15.55 2.70 -13.00
CA GLY A 11 16.29 1.96 -14.03
C GLY A 11 16.12 0.44 -13.96
N ALA A 12 15.46 -0.09 -12.93
CA ALA A 12 15.27 -1.52 -12.77
C ALA A 12 14.38 -2.12 -13.88
N PRO A 13 14.63 -3.38 -14.31
CA PRO A 13 13.74 -4.09 -15.21
C PRO A 13 12.35 -4.25 -14.64
N LYS A 14 11.33 -4.33 -15.51
CA LYS A 14 9.95 -4.61 -15.11
C LYS A 14 9.80 -5.96 -14.42
N GLY A 15 8.91 -6.01 -13.44
CA GLY A 15 8.49 -7.25 -12.78
C GLY A 15 8.82 -7.30 -11.30
N VAL A 16 8.11 -8.16 -10.61
CA VAL A 16 8.28 -8.43 -9.18
C VAL A 16 9.58 -9.19 -8.91
N MET A 17 10.26 -8.87 -7.80
CA MET A 17 11.50 -9.54 -7.40
C MET A 17 11.57 -9.65 -5.87
N PRO A 18 11.12 -10.75 -5.28
CA PRO A 18 11.32 -10.99 -3.86
C PRO A 18 12.77 -11.36 -3.54
N LEU A 19 13.33 -10.74 -2.48
CA LEU A 19 14.68 -10.94 -1.99
C LEU A 19 14.65 -11.69 -0.66
N TYR A 20 15.61 -12.58 -0.43
CA TYR A 20 15.70 -13.40 0.77
C TYR A 20 17.15 -13.68 1.18
N VAL A 21 17.37 -14.12 2.42
CA VAL A 21 18.69 -14.58 2.89
C VAL A 21 18.64 -16.05 3.33
N SER A 22 17.60 -16.48 4.03
CA SER A 22 17.44 -17.82 4.62
C SER A 22 16.61 -18.78 3.78
N GLY A 23 16.64 -20.08 4.14
CA GLY A 23 15.79 -21.09 3.48
C GLY A 23 14.29 -20.85 3.69
N SER A 24 13.88 -20.38 4.89
CA SER A 24 12.48 -20.00 5.17
C SER A 24 12.09 -18.74 4.41
N GLY A 25 12.99 -17.75 4.31
CA GLY A 25 12.81 -16.56 3.48
C GLY A 25 12.62 -16.89 2.01
N LYS A 26 13.39 -17.89 1.48
CA LYS A 26 13.21 -18.39 0.10
C LYS A 26 11.80 -18.98 -0.13
N LYS A 27 11.26 -19.72 0.84
CA LYS A 27 9.90 -20.27 0.75
C LYS A 27 8.86 -19.16 0.70
N LEU A 28 8.96 -18.15 1.57
CA LEU A 28 8.09 -16.98 1.56
C LEU A 28 8.19 -16.22 0.23
N ALA A 29 9.39 -15.94 -0.24
CA ALA A 29 9.66 -15.25 -1.50
C ALA A 29 9.00 -15.96 -2.70
N LYS A 30 9.08 -17.28 -2.79
CA LYS A 30 8.43 -18.09 -3.84
C LYS A 30 6.90 -18.02 -3.75
N CYS A 31 6.31 -18.03 -2.55
CA CYS A 31 4.87 -17.89 -2.37
C CYS A 31 4.38 -16.50 -2.85
N LEU A 32 5.10 -15.44 -2.49
CA LEU A 32 4.79 -14.06 -2.93
C LEU A 32 4.91 -13.93 -4.45
N GLU A 33 6.01 -14.39 -5.04
CA GLU A 33 6.22 -14.37 -6.49
C GLU A 33 5.07 -15.06 -7.23
N LYS A 34 4.72 -16.27 -6.81
CA LYS A 34 3.67 -17.09 -7.45
C LYS A 34 2.32 -16.38 -7.45
N THR A 35 1.90 -15.83 -6.30
CA THR A 35 0.59 -15.17 -6.18
C THR A 35 0.53 -13.85 -6.93
N ILE A 36 1.60 -13.05 -6.88
CA ILE A 36 1.66 -11.77 -7.58
C ILE A 36 1.66 -11.99 -9.10
N LYS A 37 2.46 -12.90 -9.62
CA LYS A 37 2.44 -13.28 -11.05
C LYS A 37 1.03 -13.67 -11.50
N LYS A 38 0.38 -14.56 -10.73
CA LYS A 38 -0.95 -15.07 -11.07
C LYS A 38 -2.01 -13.98 -11.02
N ASP A 39 -2.06 -13.20 -9.94
CA ASP A 39 -3.17 -12.28 -9.69
C ASP A 39 -2.99 -10.94 -10.41
N MET A 40 -1.75 -10.47 -10.56
CA MET A 40 -1.45 -9.19 -11.21
C MET A 40 -1.10 -9.31 -12.69
N GLY A 41 -0.78 -10.51 -13.19
CA GLY A 41 -0.28 -10.70 -14.54
C GLY A 41 1.10 -10.07 -14.77
N MET A 42 1.82 -9.75 -13.71
CA MET A 42 3.15 -9.12 -13.80
C MET A 42 4.23 -10.15 -14.17
N LYS A 43 5.26 -9.67 -14.87
CA LYS A 43 6.48 -10.43 -15.07
C LYS A 43 7.17 -10.65 -13.72
N SER A 44 7.98 -11.69 -13.62
CA SER A 44 8.87 -11.91 -12.49
C SER A 44 10.32 -11.87 -12.97
N ARG A 45 11.17 -11.33 -12.11
CA ARG A 45 12.63 -11.37 -12.25
C ARG A 45 13.24 -12.54 -11.45
N GLY A 46 12.39 -13.43 -10.94
CA GLY A 46 12.78 -14.52 -10.04
C GLY A 46 12.89 -14.08 -8.58
N VAL A 47 13.22 -15.03 -7.72
CA VAL A 47 13.53 -14.78 -6.31
C VAL A 47 15.06 -14.76 -6.15
N GLN A 48 15.62 -13.75 -5.48
CA GLN A 48 17.07 -13.57 -5.39
C GLN A 48 17.56 -13.66 -3.96
N LYS A 49 18.65 -14.39 -3.76
CA LYS A 49 19.36 -14.43 -2.49
C LYS A 49 20.23 -13.17 -2.35
N ARG A 50 20.12 -12.49 -1.21
CA ARG A 50 20.93 -11.33 -0.86
C ARG A 50 21.46 -11.51 0.57
N THR A 51 22.77 -11.40 0.72
CA THR A 51 23.45 -11.56 2.01
C THR A 51 24.02 -10.25 2.53
N ASP A 52 23.90 -9.19 1.76
CA ASP A 52 24.45 -7.87 1.99
C ASP A 52 23.39 -6.84 2.50
N LEU A 53 22.11 -7.24 2.56
CA LEU A 53 21.06 -6.33 2.97
C LEU A 53 20.79 -6.43 4.49
N PHE A 54 20.96 -5.31 5.19
CA PHE A 54 20.76 -5.22 6.62
C PHE A 54 19.36 -5.70 7.06
N GLU A 55 18.30 -5.31 6.36
CA GLU A 55 16.93 -5.70 6.67
C GLU A 55 16.70 -7.22 6.66
N LEU A 56 17.46 -7.96 5.85
CA LEU A 56 17.36 -9.42 5.79
C LEU A 56 18.21 -10.11 6.86
N ASN A 57 19.31 -9.48 7.29
CA ASN A 57 20.27 -10.04 8.23
C ASN A 57 20.06 -9.57 9.68
N GLY A 58 19.36 -8.45 9.88
CA GLY A 58 19.13 -7.84 11.19
C GLY A 58 18.03 -8.51 12.03
N THR A 59 17.57 -9.71 11.65
CA THR A 59 16.50 -10.41 12.35
C THR A 59 16.70 -11.93 12.30
N ASP A 60 16.39 -12.62 13.41
CA ASP A 60 16.40 -14.09 13.50
C ASP A 60 15.13 -14.73 12.91
N MET A 61 14.12 -13.94 12.57
CA MET A 61 12.89 -14.45 11.98
C MET A 61 12.99 -14.62 10.47
N THR A 62 12.06 -15.37 9.87
CA THR A 62 11.91 -15.40 8.40
C THR A 62 11.78 -13.99 7.86
N ALA A 63 12.70 -13.59 6.99
CA ALA A 63 12.73 -12.25 6.40
C ALA A 63 12.66 -12.32 4.86
N CYS A 64 11.91 -11.39 4.27
CA CYS A 64 11.81 -11.18 2.83
C CYS A 64 11.63 -9.68 2.54
N ILE A 65 12.34 -9.18 1.53
CA ILE A 65 12.07 -7.88 0.91
C ILE A 65 11.34 -8.15 -0.40
N LEU A 66 10.23 -7.50 -0.62
CA LEU A 66 9.44 -7.60 -1.83
C LEU A 66 9.63 -6.35 -2.68
N GLU A 67 10.44 -6.43 -3.73
CA GLU A 67 10.44 -5.42 -4.79
C GLU A 67 9.19 -5.64 -5.65
N THR A 68 8.20 -4.77 -5.47
CA THR A 68 6.88 -4.90 -6.11
C THR A 68 6.90 -4.67 -7.60
N GLY A 69 7.94 -4.03 -8.10
CA GLY A 69 8.16 -3.69 -9.50
C GLY A 69 9.09 -2.49 -9.62
N SER A 70 9.39 -2.08 -10.82
CA SER A 70 10.21 -0.91 -11.12
C SER A 70 9.37 0.37 -11.00
N ILE A 71 9.90 1.41 -10.33
CA ILE A 71 9.26 2.74 -10.23
C ILE A 71 8.85 3.29 -11.59
N LYS A 72 9.68 3.15 -12.62
CA LYS A 72 9.37 3.65 -13.96
C LYS A 72 8.57 2.63 -14.77
N GLY A 73 8.97 1.37 -14.71
CA GLY A 73 8.45 0.35 -15.62
C GLY A 73 7.06 -0.15 -15.27
N ASP A 74 6.75 -0.27 -13.97
CA ASP A 74 5.52 -0.89 -13.48
C ASP A 74 4.57 0.10 -12.78
N LEU A 75 4.92 1.38 -12.70
CA LEU A 75 4.20 2.39 -11.93
C LEU A 75 2.71 2.46 -12.28
N VAL A 76 2.36 2.36 -13.57
CA VAL A 76 0.96 2.39 -14.02
C VAL A 76 0.18 1.24 -13.41
N THR A 77 0.72 0.01 -13.46
CA THR A 77 0.09 -1.18 -12.88
C THR A 77 -0.04 -1.09 -11.36
N LEU A 78 1.02 -0.61 -10.68
CA LEU A 78 1.05 -0.47 -9.23
C LEU A 78 0.02 0.56 -8.74
N ARG A 79 -0.12 1.70 -9.43
CA ARG A 79 -1.09 2.76 -9.10
C ARG A 79 -2.53 2.40 -9.46
N ALA A 80 -2.74 1.68 -10.56
CA ALA A 80 -4.09 1.35 -11.03
C ALA A 80 -4.79 0.30 -10.13
N HIS A 81 -4.02 -0.59 -9.49
CA HIS A 81 -4.58 -1.74 -8.79
C HIS A 81 -3.97 -2.01 -7.41
N PRO A 82 -3.86 -1.01 -6.51
CA PRO A 82 -3.21 -1.19 -5.21
C PRO A 82 -3.91 -2.24 -4.32
N ASP A 83 -5.25 -2.26 -4.30
CA ASP A 83 -6.04 -3.25 -3.55
C ASP A 83 -5.79 -4.69 -4.05
N LYS A 84 -5.75 -4.86 -5.38
CA LYS A 84 -5.51 -6.17 -6.00
C LYS A 84 -4.10 -6.65 -5.69
N TYR A 85 -3.12 -5.74 -5.71
CA TYR A 85 -1.74 -6.06 -5.36
C TYR A 85 -1.62 -6.45 -3.89
N GLY A 86 -2.20 -5.69 -2.98
CA GLY A 86 -2.24 -6.00 -1.55
C GLY A 86 -2.86 -7.38 -1.27
N LYS A 87 -3.94 -7.74 -1.97
CA LYS A 87 -4.55 -9.08 -1.88
C LYS A 87 -3.61 -10.17 -2.40
N ALA A 88 -2.89 -9.94 -3.47
CA ALA A 88 -1.91 -10.89 -4.01
C ALA A 88 -0.78 -11.14 -3.00
N ILE A 89 -0.27 -10.09 -2.34
CA ILE A 89 0.71 -10.21 -1.25
C ILE A 89 0.12 -11.03 -0.09
N ALA A 90 -1.08 -10.68 0.39
CA ALA A 90 -1.73 -11.39 1.49
C ALA A 90 -1.95 -12.87 1.20
N LYS A 91 -2.35 -13.23 -0.03
CA LYS A 91 -2.45 -14.62 -0.48
C LYS A 91 -1.10 -15.34 -0.44
N GLY A 92 -0.02 -14.67 -0.84
CA GLY A 92 1.34 -15.21 -0.78
C GLY A 92 1.76 -15.51 0.65
N VAL A 93 1.49 -14.60 1.57
CA VAL A 93 1.74 -14.78 3.01
C VAL A 93 0.89 -15.92 3.57
N CYS A 94 -0.40 -15.96 3.28
CA CYS A 94 -1.29 -17.06 3.71
C CYS A 94 -0.80 -18.41 3.18
N SER A 95 -0.38 -18.47 1.91
CA SER A 95 0.18 -19.69 1.30
C SER A 95 1.46 -20.14 2.01
N TYR A 96 2.33 -19.20 2.40
CA TYR A 96 3.53 -19.51 3.16
C TYR A 96 3.21 -20.05 4.57
N LEU A 97 2.21 -19.48 5.22
CA LEU A 97 1.78 -19.88 6.57
C LEU A 97 0.90 -21.17 6.58
N GLY A 98 0.53 -21.69 5.41
CA GLY A 98 -0.35 -22.85 5.32
C GLY A 98 -1.79 -22.58 5.75
N VAL A 99 -2.25 -21.33 5.71
CA VAL A 99 -3.60 -20.93 6.09
C VAL A 99 -4.40 -20.43 4.88
N PRO A 100 -5.74 -20.65 4.86
CA PRO A 100 -6.57 -20.18 3.77
C PRO A 100 -6.64 -18.65 3.76
N PHE A 101 -6.50 -18.03 2.58
CA PHE A 101 -6.77 -16.60 2.41
C PHE A 101 -8.28 -16.37 2.49
N LYS A 102 -8.71 -15.51 3.40
CA LYS A 102 -10.07 -15.02 3.49
C LYS A 102 -10.10 -13.57 3.04
N ASP A 103 -10.80 -13.29 1.93
CA ASP A 103 -11.00 -11.91 1.48
C ASP A 103 -11.93 -11.21 2.49
N GLY A 104 -11.34 -10.38 3.34
CA GLY A 104 -12.11 -9.62 4.32
C GLY A 104 -13.14 -8.74 3.61
N LYS A 105 -14.38 -8.68 4.11
CA LYS A 105 -15.33 -7.66 3.69
C LYS A 105 -14.62 -6.31 3.79
N LYS A 106 -14.58 -5.52 2.70
CA LYS A 106 -14.14 -4.13 2.78
C LYS A 106 -14.92 -3.49 3.93
N LYS A 107 -14.26 -3.17 5.04
CA LYS A 107 -14.89 -2.23 5.97
C LYS A 107 -15.20 -1.02 5.12
N PRO A 108 -16.43 -0.48 5.15
CA PRO A 108 -16.72 0.75 4.43
C PRO A 108 -15.61 1.72 4.83
N SER A 109 -14.92 2.28 3.84
CA SER A 109 -13.88 3.27 4.10
C SER A 109 -14.53 4.32 4.98
N LYS A 110 -13.99 4.53 6.19
CA LYS A 110 -14.51 5.61 7.04
C LYS A 110 -14.50 6.86 6.18
N GLU A 111 -15.64 7.54 6.11
CA GLU A 111 -15.77 8.82 5.42
C GLU A 111 -14.63 9.74 5.89
N ILE A 112 -13.92 10.34 4.97
CA ILE A 112 -12.86 11.29 5.29
C ILE A 112 -13.33 12.68 4.89
N TYR A 113 -13.48 13.52 5.89
CA TYR A 113 -13.87 14.91 5.77
C TYR A 113 -12.63 15.80 5.64
N ARG A 114 -12.53 16.54 4.54
CA ARG A 114 -11.42 17.45 4.29
C ARG A 114 -11.85 18.89 4.47
N VAL A 115 -11.06 19.67 5.19
CA VAL A 115 -11.31 21.10 5.42
C VAL A 115 -10.46 21.90 4.46
N ARG A 116 -11.10 22.63 3.54
CA ARG A 116 -10.46 23.41 2.47
C ARG A 116 -11.25 24.67 2.16
N LYS A 117 -10.63 25.66 1.48
CA LYS A 117 -11.35 26.82 0.92
C LYS A 117 -12.35 26.38 -0.14
N THR A 118 -11.89 25.57 -1.10
CA THR A 118 -12.70 24.90 -2.13
C THR A 118 -12.19 23.48 -2.32
N TRP A 119 -13.00 22.58 -2.90
CA TRP A 119 -12.59 21.20 -3.14
C TRP A 119 -11.29 21.08 -3.95
N ASN A 120 -11.17 21.88 -5.01
CA ASN A 120 -10.05 21.83 -5.95
C ASN A 120 -8.79 22.54 -5.42
N ASN A 121 -8.90 23.36 -4.39
CA ASN A 121 -7.74 24.02 -3.79
C ASN A 121 -7.10 23.11 -2.73
N VAL A 122 -6.31 22.15 -3.20
CA VAL A 122 -5.66 21.12 -2.37
C VAL A 122 -4.66 21.76 -1.41
N THR A 123 -3.98 22.82 -1.82
CA THR A 123 -2.97 23.52 -1.01
C THR A 123 -3.58 24.25 0.19
N SER A 124 -4.88 24.54 0.17
CA SER A 124 -5.60 25.14 1.30
C SER A 124 -6.10 24.13 2.33
N GLN A 125 -5.68 22.85 2.26
CA GLN A 125 -6.18 21.85 3.19
C GLN A 125 -5.61 22.03 4.60
N GLU A 126 -6.49 22.35 5.55
CA GLU A 126 -6.16 22.52 6.97
C GLU A 126 -6.29 21.23 7.79
N GLY A 127 -6.97 20.22 7.24
CA GLY A 127 -7.09 18.93 7.92
C GLY A 127 -7.90 17.90 7.14
N ALA A 128 -7.75 16.64 7.58
CA ALA A 128 -8.55 15.50 7.12
C ALA A 128 -8.94 14.67 8.35
N PHE A 129 -10.24 14.44 8.51
CA PHE A 129 -10.82 13.87 9.72
C PHE A 129 -11.74 12.70 9.37
N SER A 130 -11.73 11.64 10.17
CA SER A 130 -12.71 10.57 10.11
C SER A 130 -14.00 10.88 10.88
N ASP A 131 -13.99 11.96 11.66
CA ASP A 131 -15.12 12.44 12.45
C ASP A 131 -15.56 13.82 11.94
N LEU A 132 -16.86 13.95 11.63
CA LEU A 132 -17.44 15.18 11.10
C LEU A 132 -17.41 16.33 12.11
N THR A 133 -17.55 16.03 13.41
CA THR A 133 -17.54 17.05 14.47
C THR A 133 -16.19 17.74 14.56
N ASN A 134 -15.10 16.95 14.49
CA ASN A 134 -13.76 17.48 14.48
C ASN A 134 -13.46 18.27 13.21
N ALA A 135 -13.97 17.81 12.05
CA ALA A 135 -13.87 18.55 10.81
C ALA A 135 -14.60 19.90 10.88
N LYS A 136 -15.80 19.95 11.48
CA LYS A 136 -16.55 21.21 11.67
C LYS A 136 -15.82 22.19 12.56
N LYS A 137 -15.26 21.74 13.70
CA LYS A 137 -14.46 22.59 14.59
C LYS A 137 -13.26 23.19 13.86
N CYS A 138 -12.58 22.40 13.04
CA CYS A 138 -11.50 22.89 12.21
C CYS A 138 -11.99 23.91 11.16
N ALA A 139 -13.10 23.63 10.50
CA ALA A 139 -13.69 24.53 9.51
C ALA A 139 -14.09 25.88 10.12
N ASP A 140 -14.68 25.89 11.31
CA ASP A 140 -15.04 27.12 12.04
C ASP A 140 -13.80 27.97 12.39
N LYS A 141 -12.71 27.31 12.79
CA LYS A 141 -11.45 28.00 13.10
C LYS A 141 -10.87 28.78 11.91
N TYR A 142 -11.01 28.25 10.70
CA TYR A 142 -10.42 28.82 9.50
C TYR A 142 -11.43 29.51 8.56
N GLY A 143 -12.72 29.43 8.84
CA GLY A 143 -13.79 29.92 7.95
C GLY A 143 -13.87 29.16 6.62
N TYR A 144 -13.45 27.87 6.61
CA TYR A 144 -13.38 27.03 5.41
C TYR A 144 -14.56 26.05 5.34
N SER A 145 -14.65 25.32 4.23
CA SER A 145 -15.69 24.30 4.05
C SER A 145 -15.19 22.91 4.36
N VAL A 146 -16.07 22.04 4.87
CA VAL A 146 -15.84 20.60 5.02
C VAL A 146 -16.37 19.90 3.79
N PHE A 147 -15.54 19.10 3.15
CA PHE A 147 -15.89 18.29 2.00
C PHE A 147 -15.82 16.79 2.37
N ASN A 148 -16.78 16.02 1.90
CA ASN A 148 -16.73 14.56 1.99
C ASN A 148 -15.76 13.96 0.97
N SER A 149 -15.57 12.64 0.97
CA SER A 149 -14.66 11.94 0.05
C SER A 149 -15.07 12.03 -1.42
N LYS A 150 -16.33 12.41 -1.70
CA LYS A 150 -16.81 12.67 -3.07
C LYS A 150 -16.68 14.14 -3.51
N GLY A 151 -16.08 14.99 -2.69
CA GLY A 151 -15.93 16.42 -2.98
C GLY A 151 -17.17 17.26 -2.74
N LYS A 152 -18.25 16.69 -2.18
CA LYS A 152 -19.46 17.45 -1.82
C LYS A 152 -19.19 18.22 -0.53
N ALA A 153 -19.47 19.53 -0.52
CA ALA A 153 -19.46 20.32 0.70
C ALA A 153 -20.60 19.87 1.62
N VAL A 154 -20.25 19.48 2.84
CA VAL A 154 -21.19 19.00 3.87
C VAL A 154 -21.34 19.95 5.05
N TYR A 155 -20.45 20.95 5.14
CA TYR A 155 -20.50 22.01 6.14
C TYR A 155 -19.71 23.24 5.67
N ARG A 156 -20.15 24.44 6.06
CA ARG A 156 -19.41 25.70 5.89
C ARG A 156 -19.07 26.25 7.26
N GLY A 157 -17.81 26.49 7.51
CA GLY A 157 -17.32 27.11 8.74
C GLY A 157 -17.91 28.49 8.93
N LYS A 158 -18.20 28.83 10.18
CA LYS A 158 -18.62 30.16 10.59
C LYS A 158 -17.41 31.09 10.48
N LYS A 159 -17.59 32.27 9.90
CA LYS A 159 -16.60 33.35 10.00
C LYS A 159 -16.65 33.95 11.38
#